data_3f98c52f5ef5490b5d6fa817386d7c64
#
_entry.id   3f98c52f5ef5490b5d6fa817386d7c64
#
_cell.length_a   1.000
_cell.length_b   1.000
_cell.length_c   1.000
_cell.angle_alpha   90.00
_cell.angle_beta   90.00
_cell.angle_gamma   90.00
#
_symmetry.space_group_name_H-M   'P 1'
#
loop_
_entity.id
_entity.type
_entity.pdbx_description
1 polymer ?
#
loop_
_entity_poly.entity_id
_entity_poly.type
_entity_poly.pdbx_seq_one_letter_code
_entity_poly.pdbx_strand_id
1 'polypeptide(L)'
;MSITASKRLLNVLIFLGVIALLFVVGYPQYKESLPSKIKIGVDKSYASVPFYVAKEDTSRQYFVIENIEAELIDIQGDPLQGMKDGLYDIAAVPWYWLMISPSLDGDTLKACGSIELKSGISLDAIIIPENSRIKRLRDLTGKRLGYLIQDEYIVNLILSKMEEEGITRVTKVPLGLDEFDSAFDDNKVDAIYLIDPYRGYLLYQGYQMLLEGVVSYYIVPSMPYAAIVMRKDFVEEENRLAAIRIKNAVEAALGYISRNPEVAKRYIVKIHDWPSDGALTLKMRTPEYQRLAEVNLRNVEIFQTELVRRGIGTCGIKPSEFLFVRTDFVR
;
A
#
# COMPACT_ATOMS: atom_id res chain seq x y z
N MET A 1 25.52 25.97 -62.83
CA MET A 1 25.67 25.94 -61.34
C MET A 1 27.12 25.60 -61.03
N SER A 2 27.87 26.47 -60.32
CA SER A 2 29.29 26.18 -60.07
C SER A 2 29.48 25.00 -59.12
N ILE A 3 30.48 24.16 -59.35
CA ILE A 3 30.82 22.99 -58.50
C ILE A 3 30.99 23.40 -57.01
N THR A 4 31.37 24.60 -56.74
CA THR A 4 31.49 25.20 -55.39
C THR A 4 30.13 25.43 -54.69
N ALA A 5 29.09 25.81 -55.43
CA ALA A 5 27.74 25.99 -54.89
C ALA A 5 27.10 24.63 -54.52
N SER A 6 27.34 23.60 -55.34
CA SER A 6 26.86 22.23 -55.06
C SER A 6 27.52 21.63 -53.83
N LYS A 7 28.83 21.83 -53.61
CA LYS A 7 29.51 21.35 -52.38
C LYS A 7 29.04 22.07 -51.13
N ARG A 8 28.77 23.37 -51.20
CA ARG A 8 28.21 24.12 -50.05
C ARG A 8 26.80 23.65 -49.69
N LEU A 9 25.95 23.40 -50.71
CA LEU A 9 24.61 22.86 -50.47
C LEU A 9 24.66 21.49 -49.85
N LEU A 10 25.56 20.61 -50.32
CA LEU A 10 25.73 19.27 -49.74
C LEU A 10 26.18 19.33 -48.26
N ASN A 11 27.14 20.19 -47.93
CA ASN A 11 27.59 20.36 -46.57
C ASN A 11 26.47 20.88 -45.63
N VAL A 12 25.64 21.80 -46.13
CA VAL A 12 24.47 22.29 -45.35
C VAL A 12 23.44 21.16 -45.13
N LEU A 13 23.18 20.34 -46.17
CA LEU A 13 22.27 19.21 -46.04
C LEU A 13 22.80 18.16 -45.07
N ILE A 14 24.11 17.85 -45.11
CA ILE A 14 24.75 16.95 -44.15
C ILE A 14 24.65 17.52 -42.73
N PHE A 15 24.92 18.78 -42.52
CA PHE A 15 24.84 19.45 -41.22
C PHE A 15 23.40 19.41 -40.67
N LEU A 16 22.40 19.71 -41.50
CA LEU A 16 20.99 19.63 -41.13
C LEU A 16 20.58 18.18 -40.81
N GLY A 17 21.08 17.19 -41.59
CA GLY A 17 20.87 15.79 -41.34
C GLY A 17 21.44 15.31 -39.99
N VAL A 18 22.66 15.78 -39.64
CA VAL A 18 23.28 15.48 -38.34
C VAL A 18 22.49 16.13 -37.21
N ILE A 19 22.06 17.38 -37.37
CA ILE A 19 21.20 18.03 -36.37
C ILE A 19 19.88 17.28 -36.21
N ALA A 20 19.22 16.94 -37.31
CA ALA A 20 17.99 16.14 -37.27
C ALA A 20 18.20 14.80 -36.57
N LEU A 21 19.31 14.11 -36.84
CA LEU A 21 19.67 12.86 -36.20
C LEU A 21 19.89 13.04 -34.68
N LEU A 22 20.57 14.11 -34.27
CA LEU A 22 20.76 14.46 -32.85
C LEU A 22 19.42 14.73 -32.15
N PHE A 23 18.49 15.40 -32.82
CA PHE A 23 17.17 15.67 -32.25
C PHE A 23 16.27 14.42 -32.22
N VAL A 24 16.29 13.60 -33.27
CA VAL A 24 15.38 12.45 -33.40
C VAL A 24 15.89 11.25 -32.57
N VAL A 25 17.19 11.04 -32.50
CA VAL A 25 17.78 9.87 -31.82
C VAL A 25 18.49 10.27 -30.54
N GLY A 26 19.28 11.34 -30.56
CA GLY A 26 20.11 11.72 -29.41
C GLY A 26 19.30 12.32 -28.26
N TYR A 27 18.32 13.17 -28.56
CA TYR A 27 17.50 13.81 -27.53
C TYR A 27 16.62 12.84 -26.74
N PRO A 28 15.88 11.88 -27.39
CA PRO A 28 15.17 10.85 -26.65
C PRO A 28 16.08 10.01 -25.75
N GLN A 29 17.22 9.54 -26.26
CA GLN A 29 18.19 8.76 -25.47
C GLN A 29 18.75 9.56 -24.29
N TYR A 30 19.04 10.86 -24.50
CA TYR A 30 19.43 11.73 -23.41
C TYR A 30 18.32 11.87 -22.36
N LYS A 31 17.07 12.11 -22.79
CA LYS A 31 15.92 12.19 -21.88
C LYS A 31 15.73 10.90 -21.08
N GLU A 32 15.91 9.74 -21.73
CA GLU A 32 15.85 8.43 -21.08
C GLU A 32 17.00 8.19 -20.09
N SER A 33 18.17 8.82 -20.28
CA SER A 33 19.30 8.70 -19.37
C SER A 33 19.13 9.51 -18.07
N LEU A 34 18.21 10.45 -18.03
CA LEU A 34 17.95 11.26 -16.84
C LEU A 34 17.20 10.45 -15.76
N PRO A 35 17.46 10.73 -14.47
CA PRO A 35 16.71 10.10 -13.39
C PRO A 35 15.22 10.47 -13.48
N SER A 36 14.36 9.49 -13.22
CA SER A 36 12.92 9.72 -13.09
C SER A 36 12.62 10.28 -11.70
N LYS A 37 12.03 11.46 -11.64
CA LYS A 37 11.58 12.07 -10.38
C LYS A 37 10.20 11.56 -10.04
N ILE A 38 10.04 10.97 -8.86
CA ILE A 38 8.80 10.27 -8.46
C ILE A 38 8.46 10.65 -7.02
N LYS A 39 7.22 11.04 -6.81
CA LYS A 39 6.63 11.30 -5.49
C LYS A 39 5.90 10.06 -5.00
N ILE A 40 6.28 9.56 -3.84
CA ILE A 40 5.75 8.34 -3.25
C ILE A 40 5.05 8.68 -1.94
N GLY A 41 3.73 8.43 -1.87
CA GLY A 41 2.99 8.54 -0.62
C GLY A 41 3.30 7.35 0.28
N VAL A 42 3.71 7.61 1.51
CA VAL A 42 4.06 6.60 2.51
C VAL A 42 3.38 6.85 3.85
N ASP A 43 3.10 5.77 4.55
CA ASP A 43 2.65 5.78 5.94
C ASP A 43 3.57 4.89 6.80
N LYS A 44 3.26 4.76 8.09
CA LYS A 44 4.03 3.92 9.00
C LYS A 44 3.51 2.49 9.11
N SER A 45 2.75 2.01 8.11
CA SER A 45 2.22 0.64 8.07
C SER A 45 3.10 -0.31 7.24
N TYR A 46 2.79 -1.60 7.32
CA TYR A 46 3.41 -2.60 6.45
C TYR A 46 3.16 -2.34 4.96
N ALA A 47 2.09 -1.61 4.60
CA ALA A 47 1.78 -1.32 3.22
C ALA A 47 2.84 -0.46 2.54
N SER A 48 3.49 0.44 3.29
CA SER A 48 4.54 1.33 2.78
C SER A 48 5.96 0.76 2.85
N VAL A 49 6.17 -0.37 3.54
CA VAL A 49 7.52 -0.97 3.69
C VAL A 49 8.23 -1.21 2.36
N PRO A 50 7.58 -1.66 1.26
CA PRO A 50 8.25 -1.85 -0.02
C PRO A 50 8.94 -0.59 -0.55
N PHE A 51 8.37 0.59 -0.30
CA PHE A 51 8.96 1.87 -0.72
C PHE A 51 10.20 2.24 0.10
N TYR A 52 10.15 2.04 1.41
CA TYR A 52 11.31 2.24 2.28
C TYR A 52 12.45 1.27 1.93
N VAL A 53 12.14 -0.01 1.71
CA VAL A 53 13.13 -1.00 1.26
C VAL A 53 13.73 -0.61 -0.08
N ALA A 54 12.90 -0.19 -1.04
CA ALA A 54 13.38 0.19 -2.37
C ALA A 54 14.31 1.41 -2.33
N LYS A 55 14.05 2.36 -1.44
CA LYS A 55 14.85 3.59 -1.29
C LYS A 55 16.12 3.38 -0.45
N GLU A 56 16.04 2.63 0.65
CA GLU A 56 17.05 2.65 1.70
C GLU A 56 17.95 1.40 1.73
N ASP A 57 17.60 0.31 1.03
CA ASP A 57 18.48 -0.87 0.97
C ASP A 57 19.72 -0.59 0.13
N THR A 58 20.79 -0.18 0.83
CA THR A 58 22.08 0.17 0.21
C THR A 58 22.76 -1.03 -0.45
N SER A 59 22.43 -2.26 -0.07
CA SER A 59 23.02 -3.48 -0.65
C SER A 59 22.40 -3.81 -2.01
N ARG A 60 21.13 -3.44 -2.24
CA ARG A 60 20.38 -3.74 -3.47
C ARG A 60 20.14 -2.53 -4.35
N GLN A 61 20.10 -1.35 -3.77
CA GLN A 61 20.05 -0.07 -4.51
C GLN A 61 18.94 -0.01 -5.57
N TYR A 62 17.73 -0.50 -5.26
CA TYR A 62 16.64 -0.65 -6.23
C TYR A 62 16.32 0.63 -7.01
N PHE A 63 16.25 1.78 -6.32
CA PHE A 63 15.99 3.05 -6.99
C PHE A 63 17.18 3.52 -7.84
N VAL A 64 18.41 3.24 -7.40
CA VAL A 64 19.62 3.59 -8.17
C VAL A 64 19.70 2.75 -9.44
N ILE A 65 19.45 1.43 -9.35
CA ILE A 65 19.45 0.52 -10.51
C ILE A 65 18.42 0.95 -11.55
N GLU A 66 17.24 1.36 -11.12
CA GLU A 66 16.15 1.80 -12.00
C GLU A 66 16.25 3.29 -12.37
N ASN A 67 17.34 3.98 -12.00
CA ASN A 67 17.56 5.40 -12.25
C ASN A 67 16.39 6.28 -11.77
N ILE A 68 16.03 6.14 -10.49
CA ILE A 68 14.92 6.85 -9.84
C ILE A 68 15.48 7.81 -8.79
N GLU A 69 14.99 9.06 -8.82
CA GLU A 69 15.09 10.05 -7.75
C GLU A 69 13.72 10.13 -7.05
N ALA A 70 13.57 9.44 -5.92
CA ALA A 70 12.30 9.33 -5.21
C ALA A 70 12.23 10.25 -4.00
N GLU A 71 11.11 10.97 -3.89
CA GLU A 71 10.70 11.70 -2.70
C GLU A 71 9.63 10.87 -1.95
N LEU A 72 9.89 10.50 -0.69
CA LEU A 72 8.89 9.91 0.18
C LEU A 72 8.14 11.02 0.91
N ILE A 73 6.83 11.04 0.78
CA ILE A 73 5.94 12.06 1.35
C ILE A 73 4.98 11.37 2.31
N ASP A 74 4.99 11.80 3.56
CA ASP A 74 4.08 11.26 4.57
C ASP A 74 2.63 11.55 4.19
N ILE A 75 1.82 10.50 4.13
CA ILE A 75 0.39 10.60 3.81
C ILE A 75 -0.32 11.32 4.97
N GLN A 76 -0.97 12.44 4.63
CA GLN A 76 -1.82 13.18 5.54
C GLN A 76 -3.29 12.97 5.12
N GLY A 77 -4.05 12.24 5.93
CA GLY A 77 -5.46 11.97 5.64
C GLY A 77 -5.70 10.86 4.61
N ASP A 78 -6.60 11.10 3.65
CA ASP A 78 -6.97 10.11 2.65
C ASP A 78 -5.92 9.97 1.54
N PRO A 79 -5.25 8.82 1.39
CA PRO A 79 -4.25 8.60 0.35
C PRO A 79 -4.82 8.72 -1.07
N LEU A 80 -6.09 8.38 -1.28
CA LEU A 80 -6.74 8.50 -2.58
C LEU A 80 -6.93 9.96 -2.98
N GLN A 81 -7.32 10.81 -2.05
CA GLN A 81 -7.46 12.23 -2.32
C GLN A 81 -6.10 12.83 -2.65
N GLY A 82 -5.05 12.47 -1.89
CA GLY A 82 -3.69 12.91 -2.18
C GLY A 82 -3.20 12.49 -3.58
N MET A 83 -3.55 11.30 -4.03
CA MET A 83 -3.26 10.86 -5.40
C MET A 83 -4.04 11.67 -6.45
N LYS A 84 -5.33 11.93 -6.24
CA LYS A 84 -6.15 12.77 -7.14
C LYS A 84 -5.59 14.19 -7.26
N ASP A 85 -5.14 14.74 -6.15
CA ASP A 85 -4.56 16.08 -6.07
C ASP A 85 -3.12 16.17 -6.64
N GLY A 86 -2.56 15.02 -7.08
CA GLY A 86 -1.21 14.95 -7.64
C GLY A 86 -0.10 15.14 -6.59
N LEU A 87 -0.39 14.92 -5.31
CA LEU A 87 0.61 14.94 -4.25
C LEU A 87 1.55 13.74 -4.36
N TYR A 88 1.04 12.60 -4.82
CA TYR A 88 1.78 11.35 -5.01
C TYR A 88 1.56 10.80 -6.42
N ASP A 89 2.58 10.19 -7.00
CA ASP A 89 2.51 9.45 -8.27
C ASP A 89 2.20 7.97 -8.03
N ILE A 90 2.61 7.46 -6.86
CA ILE A 90 2.39 6.10 -6.40
C ILE A 90 2.20 6.08 -4.88
N ALA A 91 1.32 5.24 -4.38
CA ALA A 91 1.08 5.01 -2.95
C ALA A 91 0.49 3.62 -2.71
N ALA A 92 0.51 3.16 -1.45
CA ALA A 92 -0.29 2.03 -1.02
C ALA A 92 -1.66 2.52 -0.56
N VAL A 93 -2.73 1.92 -1.10
CA VAL A 93 -4.12 2.31 -0.87
C VAL A 93 -4.94 1.08 -0.52
N PRO A 94 -5.82 1.11 0.48
CA PRO A 94 -6.69 -0.03 0.78
C PRO A 94 -7.52 -0.46 -0.44
N TRP A 95 -7.53 -1.76 -0.75
CA TRP A 95 -8.38 -2.33 -1.82
C TRP A 95 -9.85 -1.97 -1.63
N TYR A 96 -10.29 -1.86 -0.38
CA TYR A 96 -11.63 -1.42 -0.02
C TYR A 96 -12.03 -0.13 -0.76
N TRP A 97 -11.18 0.88 -0.74
CA TRP A 97 -11.46 2.18 -1.37
C TRP A 97 -11.55 2.09 -2.89
N LEU A 98 -10.72 1.24 -3.51
CA LEU A 98 -10.79 1.01 -4.96
C LEU A 98 -12.12 0.37 -5.37
N MET A 99 -12.76 -0.38 -4.48
CA MET A 99 -13.99 -1.11 -4.77
C MET A 99 -15.27 -0.33 -4.50
N ILE A 100 -15.25 0.62 -3.56
CA ILE A 100 -16.47 1.30 -3.13
C ILE A 100 -16.63 2.71 -3.65
N SER A 101 -15.57 3.35 -4.12
CA SER A 101 -15.61 4.75 -4.54
C SER A 101 -16.02 4.87 -6.00
N PRO A 102 -17.27 5.26 -6.30
CA PRO A 102 -17.72 5.48 -7.69
C PRO A 102 -17.03 6.68 -8.36
N SER A 103 -16.40 7.55 -7.58
CA SER A 103 -15.61 8.69 -8.09
C SER A 103 -14.17 8.33 -8.43
N LEU A 104 -13.74 7.12 -8.09
CA LEU A 104 -12.56 6.49 -8.60
C LEU A 104 -13.04 5.63 -9.77
N ASP A 105 -13.19 6.24 -10.91
CA ASP A 105 -13.25 5.48 -12.14
C ASP A 105 -12.08 4.52 -12.09
N GLY A 106 -12.31 3.21 -12.17
CA GLY A 106 -11.24 2.20 -12.16
C GLY A 106 -10.20 2.45 -13.23
N ASP A 107 -10.49 3.38 -14.11
CA ASP A 107 -9.63 3.98 -15.10
C ASP A 107 -8.58 4.95 -14.53
N THR A 108 -8.66 5.40 -13.28
CA THR A 108 -7.75 6.43 -12.75
C THR A 108 -6.55 5.87 -11.97
N LEU A 109 -6.61 4.61 -11.53
CA LEU A 109 -5.54 3.96 -10.75
C LEU A 109 -5.20 2.59 -11.30
N LYS A 110 -3.90 2.26 -11.28
CA LYS A 110 -3.38 0.97 -11.71
C LYS A 110 -2.52 0.33 -10.63
N ALA A 111 -2.92 -0.85 -10.16
CA ALA A 111 -2.21 -1.61 -9.15
C ALA A 111 -1.02 -2.36 -9.75
N CYS A 112 0.16 -2.18 -9.18
CA CYS A 112 1.39 -2.89 -9.54
C CYS A 112 1.88 -3.88 -8.47
N GLY A 113 1.13 -4.04 -7.38
CA GLY A 113 1.41 -4.98 -6.31
C GLY A 113 0.28 -5.00 -5.29
N SER A 114 0.30 -5.98 -4.40
CA SER A 114 -0.71 -6.13 -3.35
C SER A 114 -0.10 -6.58 -2.04
N ILE A 115 -0.77 -6.23 -0.95
CA ILE A 115 -0.50 -6.71 0.40
C ILE A 115 -1.77 -7.38 0.91
N GLU A 116 -1.65 -8.62 1.40
CA GLU A 116 -2.76 -9.45 1.82
C GLU A 116 -2.64 -9.87 3.28
N LEU A 117 -3.73 -9.76 4.04
CA LEU A 117 -3.88 -10.38 5.36
C LEU A 117 -4.29 -11.85 5.13
N LYS A 118 -3.29 -12.71 5.05
CA LYS A 118 -3.48 -14.10 4.67
C LYS A 118 -4.08 -14.92 5.80
N SER A 119 -5.04 -15.77 5.45
CA SER A 119 -5.58 -16.78 6.35
C SER A 119 -4.48 -17.68 6.94
N GLY A 120 -4.60 -17.99 8.23
CA GLY A 120 -3.62 -18.81 8.96
C GLY A 120 -2.38 -18.06 9.46
N ILE A 121 -2.23 -16.78 9.10
CA ILE A 121 -1.27 -15.87 9.71
C ILE A 121 -2.08 -14.82 10.44
N SER A 122 -2.20 -14.94 11.75
CA SER A 122 -3.00 -14.01 12.56
C SER A 122 -2.32 -12.65 12.66
N LEU A 123 -2.64 -11.79 11.70
CA LEU A 123 -2.08 -10.44 11.56
C LEU A 123 -2.86 -9.40 12.34
N ASP A 124 -4.09 -9.70 12.73
CA ASP A 124 -4.98 -8.81 13.44
C ASP A 124 -5.56 -9.44 14.69
N ALA A 125 -5.92 -8.62 15.67
CA ALA A 125 -6.53 -9.09 16.90
C ALA A 125 -7.35 -8.00 17.58
N ILE A 126 -8.29 -8.43 18.43
CA ILE A 126 -8.84 -7.60 19.51
C ILE A 126 -7.97 -7.84 20.74
N ILE A 127 -7.42 -6.76 21.27
CA ILE A 127 -6.48 -6.73 22.40
C ILE A 127 -7.16 -6.14 23.62
N ILE A 128 -6.83 -6.66 24.80
CA ILE A 128 -7.35 -6.25 26.09
C ILE A 128 -6.22 -6.17 27.11
N PRO A 129 -6.37 -5.37 28.18
CA PRO A 129 -5.47 -5.41 29.33
C PRO A 129 -5.43 -6.80 29.98
N GLU A 130 -4.29 -7.17 30.57
CA GLU A 130 -4.10 -8.44 31.24
C GLU A 130 -5.17 -8.71 32.33
N ASN A 131 -5.48 -7.68 33.10
CA ASN A 131 -6.46 -7.74 34.19
C ASN A 131 -7.89 -7.39 33.74
N SER A 132 -8.18 -7.39 32.43
CA SER A 132 -9.51 -7.08 31.92
C SER A 132 -10.56 -8.06 32.41
N ARG A 133 -11.78 -7.55 32.66
CA ARG A 133 -12.98 -8.35 32.95
C ARG A 133 -13.58 -8.95 31.68
N ILE A 134 -13.16 -8.48 30.50
CA ILE A 134 -13.56 -9.02 29.20
C ILE A 134 -12.78 -10.32 28.99
N LYS A 135 -13.50 -11.45 28.91
CA LYS A 135 -12.89 -12.79 28.72
C LYS A 135 -13.38 -13.46 27.44
N ARG A 136 -14.49 -13.02 26.89
CA ARG A 136 -15.13 -13.55 25.66
C ARG A 136 -15.64 -12.39 24.81
N LEU A 137 -15.83 -12.62 23.52
CA LEU A 137 -16.34 -11.61 22.59
C LEU A 137 -17.67 -10.99 23.04
N ARG A 138 -18.59 -11.78 23.61
CA ARG A 138 -19.87 -11.27 24.12
C ARG A 138 -19.72 -10.24 25.24
N ASP A 139 -18.60 -10.26 25.95
CA ASP A 139 -18.32 -9.29 27.02
C ASP A 139 -17.99 -7.90 26.45
N LEU A 140 -17.82 -7.77 25.12
CA LEU A 140 -17.68 -6.48 24.41
C LEU A 140 -19.01 -5.69 24.31
N THR A 141 -20.14 -6.33 24.58
CA THR A 141 -21.45 -5.65 24.57
C THR A 141 -21.44 -4.45 25.55
N GLY A 142 -21.72 -3.25 24.99
CA GLY A 142 -21.71 -2.00 25.75
C GLY A 142 -20.31 -1.47 26.11
N LYS A 143 -19.24 -2.00 25.50
CA LYS A 143 -17.86 -1.59 25.71
C LYS A 143 -17.36 -0.64 24.64
N ARG A 144 -16.26 0.04 24.94
CA ARG A 144 -15.54 0.94 24.04
C ARG A 144 -14.45 0.15 23.31
N LEU A 145 -14.56 0.05 21.98
CA LEU A 145 -13.58 -0.59 21.10
C LEU A 145 -12.75 0.49 20.40
N GLY A 146 -11.48 0.60 20.79
CA GLY A 146 -10.50 1.43 20.10
C GLY A 146 -10.07 0.83 18.79
N TYR A 147 -9.63 1.67 17.85
CA TYR A 147 -9.08 1.26 16.57
C TYR A 147 -8.29 2.42 15.95
N LEU A 148 -7.31 2.12 15.09
CA LEU A 148 -6.61 3.16 14.33
C LEU A 148 -7.53 3.73 13.24
N ILE A 149 -7.58 5.05 13.12
CA ILE A 149 -8.49 5.77 12.20
C ILE A 149 -8.43 5.20 10.77
N GLN A 150 -7.25 4.84 10.29
CA GLN A 150 -7.04 4.27 8.97
C GLN A 150 -7.76 2.92 8.74
N ASP A 151 -8.06 2.19 9.81
CA ASP A 151 -8.71 0.88 9.79
C ASP A 151 -10.23 0.95 10.08
N GLU A 152 -10.82 2.16 10.09
CA GLU A 152 -12.24 2.34 10.42
C GLU A 152 -13.17 1.48 9.56
N TYR A 153 -12.90 1.35 8.26
CA TYR A 153 -13.71 0.55 7.35
C TYR A 153 -13.71 -0.92 7.75
N ILE A 154 -12.57 -1.47 8.21
CA ILE A 154 -12.48 -2.86 8.70
C ILE A 154 -13.31 -3.03 9.96
N VAL A 155 -13.18 -2.10 10.90
CA VAL A 155 -13.92 -2.13 12.16
C VAL A 155 -15.43 -2.03 11.92
N ASN A 156 -15.88 -1.24 10.97
CA ASN A 156 -17.28 -1.17 10.58
C ASN A 156 -17.80 -2.52 10.04
N LEU A 157 -17.00 -3.21 9.22
CA LEU A 157 -17.32 -4.55 8.72
C LEU A 157 -17.38 -5.60 9.86
N ILE A 158 -16.43 -5.53 10.79
CA ILE A 158 -16.38 -6.41 11.97
C ILE A 158 -17.60 -6.19 12.85
N LEU A 159 -17.87 -4.94 13.22
CA LEU A 159 -18.98 -4.61 14.14
C LEU A 159 -20.36 -4.96 13.57
N SER A 160 -20.56 -4.78 12.26
CA SER A 160 -21.78 -5.23 11.59
C SER A 160 -22.01 -6.72 11.78
N LYS A 161 -20.95 -7.55 11.72
CA LYS A 161 -21.05 -9.00 11.96
C LYS A 161 -21.21 -9.35 13.43
N MET A 162 -20.53 -8.66 14.31
CA MET A 162 -20.70 -8.82 15.76
C MET A 162 -22.14 -8.53 16.19
N GLU A 163 -22.79 -7.53 15.58
CA GLU A 163 -24.19 -7.20 15.85
C GLU A 163 -25.15 -8.32 15.41
N GLU A 164 -24.90 -8.94 14.25
CA GLU A 164 -25.64 -10.15 13.81
C GLU A 164 -25.52 -11.31 14.82
N GLU A 165 -24.41 -11.40 15.54
CA GLU A 165 -24.17 -12.40 16.60
C GLU A 165 -24.68 -11.97 18.00
N GLY A 166 -25.34 -10.81 18.10
CA GLY A 166 -25.89 -10.29 19.34
C GLY A 166 -24.89 -9.55 20.23
N ILE A 167 -23.72 -9.20 19.71
CA ILE A 167 -22.74 -8.35 20.38
C ILE A 167 -23.06 -6.89 20.01
N THR A 168 -23.86 -6.23 20.82
CA THR A 168 -24.48 -4.95 20.48
C THR A 168 -23.94 -3.80 21.32
N ARG A 169 -24.23 -2.55 20.90
CA ARG A 169 -23.88 -1.34 21.64
C ARG A 169 -22.36 -1.19 21.90
N VAL A 170 -21.54 -1.72 21.00
CA VAL A 170 -20.09 -1.47 21.04
C VAL A 170 -19.84 -0.04 20.58
N THR A 171 -19.20 0.76 21.41
CA THR A 171 -18.87 2.16 21.08
C THR A 171 -17.53 2.23 20.38
N LYS A 172 -17.48 2.74 19.16
CA LYS A 172 -16.23 2.95 18.42
C LYS A 172 -15.46 4.14 18.98
N VAL A 173 -14.15 3.96 19.17
CA VAL A 173 -13.23 5.01 19.59
C VAL A 173 -12.07 5.09 18.61
N PRO A 174 -12.05 6.09 17.71
CA PRO A 174 -10.92 6.29 16.80
C PRO A 174 -9.70 6.76 17.58
N LEU A 175 -8.53 6.20 17.28
CA LEU A 175 -7.24 6.51 17.90
C LEU A 175 -6.24 6.94 16.81
N GLY A 176 -5.45 7.96 17.14
CA GLY A 176 -4.26 8.31 16.38
C GLY A 176 -3.12 7.31 16.62
N LEU A 177 -2.09 7.36 15.76
CA LEU A 177 -0.89 6.55 15.94
C LEU A 177 -0.05 6.93 17.18
N ASP A 178 -0.27 8.09 17.71
CA ASP A 178 0.34 8.62 18.94
C ASP A 178 -0.48 8.36 20.21
N GLU A 179 -1.68 7.76 20.06
CA GLU A 179 -2.61 7.56 21.17
C GLU A 179 -2.88 6.09 21.51
N PHE A 180 -2.65 5.17 20.56
CA PHE A 180 -3.11 3.77 20.70
C PHE A 180 -2.41 3.03 21.85
N ASP A 181 -1.16 3.34 22.11
CA ASP A 181 -0.34 2.67 23.14
C ASP A 181 -0.69 3.12 24.57
N SER A 182 -1.15 4.35 24.76
CA SER A 182 -1.61 4.88 26.05
C SER A 182 -3.13 4.74 26.27
N ALA A 183 -3.90 4.35 25.25
CA ALA A 183 -5.36 4.41 25.29
C ALA A 183 -6.01 3.58 26.42
N PHE A 184 -5.37 2.50 26.86
CA PHE A 184 -5.82 1.74 28.04
C PHE A 184 -5.51 2.46 29.35
N ASP A 185 -4.32 3.02 29.50
CA ASP A 185 -3.87 3.72 30.71
C ASP A 185 -4.67 5.01 30.91
N ASP A 186 -5.00 5.69 29.80
CA ASP A 186 -5.88 6.87 29.78
C ASP A 186 -7.37 6.51 29.98
N ASN A 187 -7.70 5.24 30.14
CA ASN A 187 -9.08 4.74 30.24
C ASN A 187 -9.99 5.23 29.11
N LYS A 188 -9.44 5.40 27.89
CA LYS A 188 -10.20 5.79 26.69
C LYS A 188 -11.02 4.62 26.15
N VAL A 189 -10.50 3.39 26.27
CA VAL A 189 -11.04 2.18 25.66
C VAL A 189 -11.05 1.00 26.62
N ASP A 190 -11.90 0.00 26.33
CA ASP A 190 -11.98 -1.26 27.08
C ASP A 190 -11.31 -2.42 26.32
N ALA A 191 -11.24 -2.32 25.01
CA ALA A 191 -10.54 -3.21 24.08
C ALA A 191 -10.04 -2.40 22.89
N ILE A 192 -9.03 -2.90 22.16
CA ILE A 192 -8.52 -2.27 20.95
C ILE A 192 -8.43 -3.34 19.84
N TYR A 193 -8.97 -3.03 18.65
CA TYR A 193 -8.71 -3.79 17.43
C TYR A 193 -7.48 -3.22 16.73
N LEU A 194 -6.51 -4.07 16.44
CA LEU A 194 -5.28 -3.69 15.75
C LEU A 194 -4.84 -4.74 14.73
N ILE A 195 -4.23 -4.23 13.66
CA ILE A 195 -3.47 -5.01 12.68
C ILE A 195 -1.98 -4.86 13.01
N ASP A 196 -1.16 -5.87 12.67
CA ASP A 196 0.29 -5.70 12.74
C ASP A 196 0.76 -4.53 11.83
N PRO A 197 1.74 -3.78 12.28
CA PRO A 197 2.67 -4.04 13.37
C PRO A 197 2.18 -3.63 14.78
N TYR A 198 1.10 -2.85 14.86
CA TYR A 198 0.61 -2.26 16.11
C TYR A 198 0.10 -3.31 17.10
N ARG A 199 -0.51 -4.39 16.58
CA ARG A 199 -0.88 -5.57 17.37
C ARG A 199 0.35 -6.16 18.07
N GLY A 200 1.41 -6.41 17.32
CA GLY A 200 2.65 -6.96 17.85
C GLY A 200 3.28 -6.06 18.91
N TYR A 201 3.19 -4.74 18.73
CA TYR A 201 3.71 -3.77 19.70
C TYR A 201 2.96 -3.82 21.04
N LEU A 202 1.61 -3.84 21.04
CA LEU A 202 0.87 -3.98 22.31
C LEU A 202 1.11 -5.34 23.00
N LEU A 203 1.26 -6.43 22.21
CA LEU A 203 1.62 -7.72 22.78
C LEU A 203 3.03 -7.74 23.40
N TYR A 204 3.95 -6.96 22.84
CA TYR A 204 5.27 -6.75 23.43
C TYR A 204 5.18 -5.98 24.77
N GLN A 205 4.25 -5.05 24.88
CA GLN A 205 3.97 -4.31 26.12
C GLN A 205 3.25 -5.12 27.20
N GLY A 206 2.85 -6.38 26.90
CA GLY A 206 2.22 -7.26 27.89
C GLY A 206 0.70 -7.34 27.83
N TYR A 207 0.06 -6.64 26.88
CA TYR A 207 -1.38 -6.80 26.66
C TYR A 207 -1.73 -8.17 26.09
N GLN A 208 -2.97 -8.60 26.22
CA GLN A 208 -3.42 -9.94 25.83
C GLN A 208 -4.39 -9.89 24.64
N MET A 209 -4.40 -10.96 23.84
CA MET A 209 -5.37 -11.14 22.77
C MET A 209 -6.68 -11.74 23.32
N LEU A 210 -7.81 -11.09 23.00
CA LEU A 210 -9.14 -11.62 23.21
C LEU A 210 -9.57 -12.53 22.05
N LEU A 211 -9.32 -12.08 20.82
CA LEU A 211 -9.56 -12.81 19.58
C LEU A 211 -8.46 -12.49 18.60
N GLU A 212 -7.90 -13.48 17.96
CA GLU A 212 -6.91 -13.44 16.91
C GLU A 212 -7.55 -13.75 15.55
N GLY A 213 -7.09 -13.12 14.47
CA GLY A 213 -7.61 -13.35 13.12
C GLY A 213 -9.05 -12.87 12.91
N VAL A 214 -9.37 -11.72 13.45
CA VAL A 214 -10.71 -11.13 13.47
C VAL A 214 -11.27 -10.92 12.06
N VAL A 215 -10.44 -10.44 11.13
CA VAL A 215 -10.79 -10.27 9.71
C VAL A 215 -11.14 -11.61 9.09
N SER A 216 -10.32 -12.63 9.32
CA SER A 216 -10.56 -13.98 8.77
C SER A 216 -11.84 -14.60 9.32
N TYR A 217 -12.21 -14.27 10.55
CA TYR A 217 -13.41 -14.77 11.19
C TYR A 217 -14.67 -14.03 10.74
N TYR A 218 -14.63 -12.69 10.64
CA TYR A 218 -15.81 -11.86 10.43
C TYR A 218 -16.00 -11.33 9.01
N ILE A 219 -14.96 -11.27 8.19
CA ILE A 219 -15.03 -10.66 6.87
C ILE A 219 -14.78 -11.70 5.77
N VAL A 220 -13.53 -12.04 5.52
CA VAL A 220 -13.11 -13.02 4.52
C VAL A 220 -11.86 -13.77 4.99
N PRO A 221 -11.68 -15.03 4.62
CA PRO A 221 -10.56 -15.84 5.09
C PRO A 221 -9.17 -15.22 4.80
N SER A 222 -9.00 -14.63 3.62
CA SER A 222 -7.81 -13.87 3.25
C SER A 222 -8.25 -12.55 2.64
N MET A 223 -7.85 -11.44 3.27
CA MET A 223 -8.31 -10.12 2.88
C MET A 223 -7.23 -9.37 2.10
N PRO A 224 -7.50 -8.92 0.87
CA PRO A 224 -6.65 -7.95 0.18
C PRO A 224 -6.69 -6.63 0.97
N TYR A 225 -5.59 -6.34 1.68
CA TYR A 225 -5.51 -5.21 2.58
C TYR A 225 -5.20 -3.91 1.83
N ALA A 226 -4.09 -3.90 1.08
CA ALA A 226 -3.67 -2.74 0.33
C ALA A 226 -3.20 -3.10 -1.08
N ALA A 227 -3.50 -2.24 -2.05
CA ALA A 227 -2.93 -2.24 -3.39
C ALA A 227 -1.83 -1.17 -3.48
N ILE A 228 -0.72 -1.48 -4.10
CA ILE A 228 0.26 -0.47 -4.51
C ILE A 228 -0.18 0.07 -5.85
N VAL A 229 -0.63 1.32 -5.89
CA VAL A 229 -1.28 1.91 -7.06
C VAL A 229 -0.52 3.11 -7.60
N MET A 230 -0.54 3.24 -8.91
CA MET A 230 -0.10 4.41 -9.66
C MET A 230 -1.29 5.08 -10.32
N ARG A 231 -1.24 6.39 -10.51
CA ARG A 231 -2.25 7.10 -11.31
C ARG A 231 -2.14 6.67 -12.78
N LYS A 232 -3.29 6.57 -13.45
CA LYS A 232 -3.34 6.19 -14.85
C LYS A 232 -2.66 7.21 -15.75
N ASP A 233 -2.87 8.50 -15.51
CA ASP A 233 -2.19 9.58 -16.22
C ASP A 233 -0.67 9.51 -16.10
N PHE A 234 -0.16 9.17 -14.91
CA PHE A 234 1.27 8.92 -14.70
C PHE A 234 1.78 7.72 -15.53
N VAL A 235 0.95 6.70 -15.72
CA VAL A 235 1.31 5.50 -16.50
C VAL A 235 1.26 5.75 -18.01
N GLU A 236 0.26 6.47 -18.52
CA GLU A 236 -0.05 6.58 -19.95
C GLU A 236 0.64 7.76 -20.66
N GLU A 237 1.04 8.81 -19.94
CA GLU A 237 1.58 10.06 -20.50
C GLU A 237 3.12 10.09 -20.58
N GLU A 238 3.69 11.28 -20.55
CA GLU A 238 5.13 11.53 -20.66
C GLU A 238 5.99 10.83 -19.60
N ASN A 239 5.36 10.39 -18.50
CA ASN A 239 6.02 9.73 -17.35
C ASN A 239 6.10 8.21 -17.46
N ARG A 240 5.69 7.61 -18.59
CA ARG A 240 5.65 6.17 -18.81
C ARG A 240 6.94 5.44 -18.41
N LEU A 241 8.09 5.99 -18.74
CA LEU A 241 9.38 5.43 -18.35
C LEU A 241 9.55 5.43 -16.83
N ALA A 242 9.11 6.50 -16.15
CA ALA A 242 9.12 6.60 -14.71
C ALA A 242 8.21 5.55 -14.07
N ALA A 243 7.02 5.33 -14.64
CA ALA A 243 6.09 4.30 -14.15
C ALA A 243 6.66 2.87 -14.29
N ILE A 244 7.35 2.57 -15.39
CA ILE A 244 8.04 1.28 -15.57
C ILE A 244 9.15 1.11 -14.54
N ARG A 245 9.99 2.12 -14.36
CA ARG A 245 11.10 2.11 -13.42
C ARG A 245 10.62 1.89 -11.98
N ILE A 246 9.64 2.68 -11.53
CA ILE A 246 9.13 2.53 -10.16
C ILE A 246 8.44 1.19 -9.95
N LYS A 247 7.67 0.70 -10.94
CA LYS A 247 7.09 -0.64 -10.90
C LYS A 247 8.17 -1.70 -10.69
N ASN A 248 9.24 -1.69 -11.50
CA ASN A 248 10.32 -2.67 -11.41
C ASN A 248 11.02 -2.62 -10.04
N ALA A 249 11.34 -1.43 -9.55
CA ALA A 249 11.97 -1.25 -8.24
C ALA A 249 11.08 -1.78 -7.10
N VAL A 250 9.79 -1.44 -7.12
CA VAL A 250 8.82 -1.90 -6.12
C VAL A 250 8.60 -3.41 -6.21
N GLU A 251 8.44 -3.98 -7.40
CA GLU A 251 8.32 -5.44 -7.58
C GLU A 251 9.56 -6.19 -7.07
N ALA A 252 10.74 -5.64 -7.30
CA ALA A 252 11.98 -6.22 -6.79
C ALA A 252 12.02 -6.18 -5.25
N ALA A 253 11.58 -5.07 -4.64
CA ALA A 253 11.45 -4.94 -3.19
C ALA A 253 10.39 -5.90 -2.61
N LEU A 254 9.19 -5.98 -3.22
CA LEU A 254 8.14 -6.93 -2.83
C LEU A 254 8.65 -8.38 -2.86
N GLY A 255 9.31 -8.77 -3.96
CA GLY A 255 9.88 -10.11 -4.10
C GLY A 255 11.02 -10.39 -3.11
N TYR A 256 11.76 -9.37 -2.68
CA TYR A 256 12.76 -9.52 -1.64
C TYR A 256 12.14 -9.71 -0.25
N ILE A 257 11.17 -8.86 0.10
CA ILE A 257 10.47 -8.93 1.39
C ILE A 257 9.71 -10.25 1.52
N SER A 258 9.03 -10.69 0.47
CA SER A 258 8.29 -11.97 0.46
C SER A 258 9.18 -13.17 0.81
N ARG A 259 10.43 -13.18 0.34
CA ARG A 259 11.43 -14.22 0.67
C ARG A 259 12.12 -14.00 2.01
N ASN A 260 12.09 -12.78 2.55
CA ASN A 260 12.80 -12.37 3.75
C ASN A 260 11.90 -11.51 4.65
N PRO A 261 10.83 -12.07 5.24
CA PRO A 261 9.81 -11.30 5.96
C PRO A 261 10.36 -10.51 7.16
N GLU A 262 11.45 -10.96 7.75
CA GLU A 262 12.12 -10.25 8.85
C GLU A 262 12.66 -8.87 8.44
N VAL A 263 12.87 -8.65 7.14
CA VAL A 263 13.24 -7.33 6.61
C VAL A 263 12.12 -6.32 6.87
N ALA A 264 10.87 -6.71 6.60
CA ALA A 264 9.73 -5.82 6.83
C ALA A 264 9.63 -5.41 8.30
N LYS A 265 9.79 -6.35 9.24
CA LYS A 265 9.78 -6.05 10.68
C LYS A 265 10.87 -5.07 11.10
N ARG A 266 12.10 -5.24 10.58
CA ARG A 266 13.20 -4.30 10.87
C ARG A 266 12.93 -2.89 10.37
N TYR A 267 12.35 -2.76 9.17
CA TYR A 267 11.98 -1.44 8.65
C TYR A 267 10.87 -0.80 9.49
N ILE A 268 9.86 -1.56 9.91
CA ILE A 268 8.81 -1.07 10.80
C ILE A 268 9.39 -0.57 12.13
N VAL A 269 10.25 -1.35 12.78
CA VAL A 269 10.93 -0.94 14.01
C VAL A 269 11.69 0.37 13.81
N LYS A 270 12.41 0.51 12.69
CA LYS A 270 13.15 1.72 12.33
C LYS A 270 12.23 2.93 12.10
N ILE A 271 11.15 2.76 11.33
CA ILE A 271 10.22 3.84 10.96
C ILE A 271 9.49 4.41 12.18
N HIS A 272 9.18 3.54 13.15
CA HIS A 272 8.51 3.93 14.39
C HIS A 272 9.46 4.35 15.50
N ASP A 273 10.77 4.21 15.30
CA ASP A 273 11.77 4.38 16.38
C ASP A 273 11.48 3.51 17.62
N TRP A 274 10.97 2.28 17.35
CA TRP A 274 10.66 1.32 18.40
C TRP A 274 11.91 0.57 18.88
N PRO A 275 11.85 -0.08 20.08
CA PRO A 275 12.97 -0.89 20.57
C PRO A 275 13.41 -1.93 19.54
N SER A 276 14.71 -1.95 19.21
CA SER A 276 15.30 -2.85 18.21
C SER A 276 15.68 -4.23 18.81
N ASP A 277 15.17 -4.55 19.98
CA ASP A 277 15.35 -5.86 20.59
C ASP A 277 14.60 -6.95 19.81
N GLY A 278 15.10 -8.17 19.81
CA GLY A 278 14.46 -9.28 19.10
C GLY A 278 13.09 -9.66 19.67
N ALA A 279 12.75 -9.23 20.90
CA ALA A 279 11.51 -9.60 21.58
C ALA A 279 10.29 -8.96 20.91
N LEU A 280 10.39 -7.70 20.48
CA LEU A 280 9.33 -7.03 19.73
C LEU A 280 9.07 -7.71 18.37
N THR A 281 10.10 -7.98 17.60
CA THR A 281 9.96 -8.59 16.27
C THR A 281 9.39 -10.02 16.34
N LEU A 282 9.60 -10.75 17.44
CA LEU A 282 8.97 -12.06 17.66
C LEU A 282 7.45 -11.98 17.86
N LYS A 283 6.94 -10.85 18.35
CA LYS A 283 5.49 -10.63 18.52
C LYS A 283 4.80 -10.20 17.24
N MET A 284 5.54 -9.62 16.29
CA MET A 284 5.03 -9.17 15.00
C MET A 284 4.83 -10.33 14.03
N ARG A 285 3.84 -10.21 13.16
CA ARG A 285 3.64 -11.01 11.95
C ARG A 285 3.75 -10.10 10.74
N THR A 286 4.11 -10.66 9.60
CA THR A 286 4.20 -9.92 8.33
C THR A 286 3.09 -10.35 7.39
N PRO A 287 2.45 -9.40 6.69
CA PRO A 287 1.49 -9.73 5.65
C PRO A 287 2.16 -10.42 4.47
N GLU A 288 1.37 -10.98 3.57
CA GLU A 288 1.85 -11.49 2.31
C GLU A 288 2.04 -10.33 1.33
N TYR A 289 3.26 -10.20 0.80
CA TYR A 289 3.60 -9.23 -0.23
C TYR A 289 3.56 -9.89 -1.60
N GLN A 290 2.73 -9.37 -2.49
CA GLN A 290 2.47 -9.95 -3.81
C GLN A 290 2.92 -8.99 -4.90
N ARG A 291 3.83 -9.45 -5.78
CA ARG A 291 4.14 -8.76 -7.03
C ARG A 291 2.92 -8.78 -7.95
N LEU A 292 2.90 -7.95 -8.96
CA LEU A 292 1.76 -7.86 -9.90
C LEU A 292 1.29 -9.23 -10.42
N ALA A 293 2.22 -10.10 -10.84
CA ALA A 293 1.89 -11.44 -11.33
C ALA A 293 1.42 -12.42 -10.24
N GLU A 294 1.59 -12.06 -8.98
CA GLU A 294 1.25 -12.88 -7.81
C GLU A 294 -0.04 -12.41 -7.13
N VAL A 295 -0.61 -11.28 -7.57
CA VAL A 295 -1.85 -10.73 -6.97
C VAL A 295 -2.97 -11.77 -7.04
N ASN A 296 -3.50 -12.12 -5.88
CA ASN A 296 -4.57 -13.11 -5.76
C ASN A 296 -5.93 -12.49 -6.12
N LEU A 297 -6.20 -12.37 -7.41
CA LEU A 297 -7.47 -11.81 -7.91
C LEU A 297 -8.69 -12.51 -7.35
N ARG A 298 -8.62 -13.82 -7.07
CA ARG A 298 -9.72 -14.55 -6.47
C ARG A 298 -10.09 -14.01 -5.08
N ASN A 299 -9.09 -13.70 -4.24
CA ASN A 299 -9.35 -13.12 -2.93
C ASN A 299 -9.90 -11.69 -3.06
N VAL A 300 -9.42 -10.92 -4.05
CA VAL A 300 -9.96 -9.59 -4.35
C VAL A 300 -11.44 -9.67 -4.78
N GLU A 301 -11.80 -10.64 -5.63
CA GLU A 301 -13.18 -10.88 -6.06
C GLU A 301 -14.08 -11.35 -4.91
N ILE A 302 -13.57 -12.23 -4.02
CA ILE A 302 -14.30 -12.67 -2.83
C ILE A 302 -14.59 -11.49 -1.91
N PHE A 303 -13.59 -10.63 -1.69
CA PHE A 303 -13.77 -9.46 -0.85
C PHE A 303 -14.76 -8.46 -1.47
N GLN A 304 -14.66 -8.20 -2.77
CA GLN A 304 -15.62 -7.36 -3.49
C GLN A 304 -17.05 -7.92 -3.38
N THR A 305 -17.22 -9.23 -3.56
CA THR A 305 -18.52 -9.90 -3.43
C THR A 305 -19.08 -9.74 -2.02
N GLU A 306 -18.24 -9.84 -1.01
CA GLU A 306 -18.65 -9.63 0.38
C GLU A 306 -19.11 -8.18 0.65
N LEU A 307 -18.41 -7.19 0.10
CA LEU A 307 -18.83 -5.78 0.19
C LEU A 307 -20.18 -5.55 -0.48
N VAL A 308 -20.38 -6.07 -1.69
CA VAL A 308 -21.67 -6.00 -2.40
C VAL A 308 -22.78 -6.68 -1.60
N ARG A 309 -22.53 -7.86 -1.04
CA ARG A 309 -23.50 -8.59 -0.20
C ARG A 309 -23.93 -7.78 1.02
N ARG A 310 -23.05 -6.93 1.55
CA ARG A 310 -23.34 -6.02 2.69
C ARG A 310 -23.98 -4.69 2.25
N GLY A 311 -24.21 -4.49 0.96
CA GLY A 311 -24.76 -3.23 0.43
C GLY A 311 -23.79 -2.05 0.47
N ILE A 312 -22.47 -2.32 0.62
CA ILE A 312 -21.44 -1.28 0.75
C ILE A 312 -20.86 -0.93 -0.62
N GLY A 313 -20.77 -1.88 -1.54
CA GLY A 313 -20.15 -1.68 -2.85
C GLY A 313 -21.14 -1.69 -3.99
N THR A 314 -20.91 -0.83 -4.98
CA THR A 314 -21.63 -0.81 -6.27
C THR A 314 -20.69 -1.00 -7.44
N CYS A 315 -19.43 -1.37 -7.17
CA CYS A 315 -18.39 -1.39 -8.18
C CYS A 315 -18.68 -2.47 -9.24
N GLY A 316 -19.06 -2.04 -10.44
CA GLY A 316 -19.17 -2.90 -11.62
C GLY A 316 -17.85 -3.22 -12.29
N ILE A 317 -16.73 -2.72 -11.75
CA ILE A 317 -15.39 -2.90 -12.31
C ILE A 317 -14.83 -4.23 -11.81
N LYS A 318 -14.32 -5.04 -12.74
CA LYS A 318 -13.67 -6.29 -12.38
C LYS A 318 -12.31 -6.02 -11.73
N PRO A 319 -11.93 -6.76 -10.67
CA PRO A 319 -10.63 -6.60 -10.03
C PRO A 319 -9.44 -6.63 -10.99
N SER A 320 -9.52 -7.40 -12.08
CA SER A 320 -8.49 -7.45 -13.12
C SER A 320 -8.29 -6.12 -13.87
N GLU A 321 -9.29 -5.25 -13.90
CA GLU A 321 -9.22 -3.96 -14.59
C GLU A 321 -8.41 -2.92 -13.79
N PHE A 322 -8.28 -3.12 -12.47
CA PHE A 322 -7.40 -2.31 -11.62
C PHE A 322 -5.92 -2.65 -11.79
N LEU A 323 -5.60 -3.84 -12.36
CA LEU A 323 -4.22 -4.23 -12.49
C LEU A 323 -3.54 -3.47 -13.63
N PHE A 324 -2.28 -3.16 -13.37
CA PHE A 324 -1.38 -2.66 -14.36
C PHE A 324 -1.08 -3.76 -15.41
N VAL A 325 -1.46 -3.57 -16.66
CA VAL A 325 -1.20 -4.53 -17.75
C VAL A 325 -0.13 -4.01 -18.69
N ARG A 326 0.63 -4.93 -19.30
CA ARG A 326 1.71 -4.56 -20.23
C ARG A 326 1.21 -3.73 -21.41
N THR A 327 -0.03 -3.89 -21.80
CA THR A 327 -0.69 -3.10 -22.87
C THR A 327 -0.92 -1.65 -22.48
N ASP A 328 -0.92 -1.32 -21.17
CA ASP A 328 -0.97 0.07 -20.72
C ASP A 328 0.28 0.85 -21.19
N PHE A 329 1.34 0.15 -21.61
CA PHE A 329 2.58 0.70 -22.15
C PHE A 329 2.71 0.63 -23.68
N VAL A 330 1.79 -0.01 -24.38
CA VAL A 330 1.86 -0.20 -25.82
C VAL A 330 0.84 0.70 -26.49
N ARG A 331 1.28 1.84 -26.96
CA ARG A 331 0.69 2.56 -28.10
C ARG A 331 1.77 2.96 -29.09
#